data_2deba30f943195fe22d84d48fffceb55
#
_entry.id   2deba30f943195fe22d84d48fffceb55
#
_cell.length_a   1.000
_cell.length_b   1.000
_cell.length_c   1.000
_cell.angle_alpha   90.00
_cell.angle_beta   90.00
_cell.angle_gamma   90.00
#
_symmetry.space_group_name_H-M   'P 1'
#
loop_
_entity.id
_entity.type
_entity.pdbx_description
1 polymer ?
#
loop_
_entity_poly.entity_id
_entity_poly.type
_entity_poly.pdbx_seq_one_letter_code
_entity_poly.pdbx_strand_id
1 'polypeptide(L)'
;MNIIISNNSSVAIYEQIKNAIKDAIISNELKEEEMLPSVRNLANDLKISFLTVKKAYDELEAEGFIKTVQGKGSFVAPKNLEIIKEEKLKEVQDHIEKIYNISKIANISEDEIKELFNMIFKGEI
;
A
#
# COMPACT_ATOMS: atom_id res chain seq x y z
N MET A 1 6.45 13.08 -2.17
CA MET A 1 5.46 12.08 -1.70
C MET A 1 4.14 12.79 -1.46
N ASN A 2 3.13 12.42 -2.23
CA ASN A 2 1.79 12.98 -2.09
C ASN A 2 0.86 11.93 -1.52
N ILE A 3 0.33 12.21 -0.33
CA ILE A 3 -0.64 11.33 0.33
C ILE A 3 -2.01 11.99 0.27
N ILE A 4 -2.97 11.29 -0.32
CA ILE A 4 -4.36 11.76 -0.39
C ILE A 4 -5.18 10.94 0.61
N ILE A 5 -5.80 11.64 1.56
CA ILE A 5 -6.61 11.01 2.59
C ILE A 5 -8.09 11.13 2.24
N SER A 6 -8.80 10.00 2.30
CA SER A 6 -10.26 9.97 2.11
C SER A 6 -10.94 9.72 3.46
N ASN A 7 -11.73 10.69 3.91
CA ASN A 7 -12.52 10.56 5.14
C ASN A 7 -13.76 9.69 4.94
N ASN A 8 -14.15 9.44 3.68
CA ASN A 8 -15.32 8.65 3.33
C ASN A 8 -15.01 7.17 3.08
N SER A 9 -13.74 6.80 3.12
CA SER A 9 -13.31 5.42 2.94
C SER A 9 -13.61 4.58 4.18
N SER A 10 -13.89 3.29 3.99
CA SER A 10 -13.97 2.33 5.07
C SER A 10 -12.59 1.97 5.65
N VAL A 11 -11.52 2.35 4.96
CA VAL A 11 -10.15 2.10 5.42
C VAL A 11 -9.75 3.15 6.43
N ALA A 12 -9.23 2.74 7.58
CA ALA A 12 -8.77 3.64 8.62
C ALA A 12 -7.69 4.59 8.09
N ILE A 13 -7.66 5.82 8.59
CA ILE A 13 -6.72 6.85 8.11
C ILE A 13 -5.27 6.40 8.25
N TYR A 14 -4.89 5.77 9.38
CA TYR A 14 -3.52 5.30 9.55
C TYR A 14 -3.13 4.25 8.50
N GLU A 15 -4.08 3.40 8.09
CA GLU A 15 -3.83 2.42 7.04
C GLU A 15 -3.68 3.08 5.67
N GLN A 16 -4.45 4.13 5.41
CA GLN A 16 -4.29 4.89 4.16
C GLN A 16 -2.90 5.50 4.07
N ILE A 17 -2.38 6.07 5.17
CA ILE A 17 -1.03 6.62 5.24
C ILE A 17 0.01 5.52 5.04
N LYS A 18 -0.13 4.43 5.77
CA LYS A 18 0.77 3.28 5.69
C LYS A 18 0.84 2.74 4.27
N ASN A 19 -0.32 2.51 3.64
CA ASN A 19 -0.39 1.97 2.29
C ASN A 19 0.20 2.92 1.25
N ALA A 20 -0.03 4.24 1.39
CA ALA A 20 0.53 5.24 0.49
C ALA A 20 2.07 5.25 0.56
N ILE A 21 2.63 5.21 1.76
CA ILE A 21 4.09 5.17 1.95
C ILE A 21 4.65 3.85 1.42
N LYS A 22 4.01 2.74 1.74
CA LYS A 22 4.41 1.41 1.27
C LYS A 22 4.45 1.36 -0.26
N ASP A 23 3.41 1.84 -0.92
CA ASP A 23 3.34 1.86 -2.38
C ASP A 23 4.42 2.77 -2.99
N ALA A 24 4.69 3.92 -2.36
CA ALA A 24 5.76 4.82 -2.80
C ALA A 24 7.14 4.15 -2.69
N ILE A 25 7.37 3.34 -1.64
CA ILE A 25 8.61 2.58 -1.47
C ILE A 25 8.72 1.48 -2.54
N ILE A 26 7.64 0.74 -2.75
CA ILE A 26 7.63 -0.37 -3.71
C ILE A 26 7.85 0.14 -5.14
N SER A 27 7.26 1.27 -5.49
CA SER A 27 7.38 1.88 -6.83
C SER A 27 8.68 2.65 -7.06
N ASN A 28 9.55 2.76 -6.06
CA ASN A 28 10.77 3.59 -6.08
C ASN A 28 10.53 5.11 -6.14
N GLU A 29 9.34 5.57 -5.88
CA GLU A 29 9.10 7.00 -5.63
C GLU A 29 9.88 7.45 -4.40
N LEU A 30 9.87 6.63 -3.35
CA LEU A 30 10.76 6.75 -2.20
C LEU A 30 11.87 5.70 -2.34
N LYS A 31 13.12 6.16 -2.34
CA LYS A 31 14.28 5.29 -2.55
C LYS A 31 14.85 4.79 -1.23
N GLU A 32 15.58 3.68 -1.29
CA GLU A 32 16.29 3.15 -0.11
C GLU A 32 17.15 4.23 0.52
N GLU A 33 17.16 4.27 1.84
CA GLU A 33 17.90 5.23 2.68
C GLU A 33 17.37 6.68 2.59
N GLU A 34 16.35 6.94 1.79
CA GLU A 34 15.74 8.28 1.74
C GLU A 34 15.05 8.59 3.05
N MET A 35 15.23 9.81 3.56
CA MET A 35 14.59 10.26 4.79
C MET A 35 13.12 10.56 4.55
N LEU A 36 12.26 10.05 5.42
CA LEU A 36 10.85 10.36 5.45
C LEU A 36 10.60 11.66 6.22
N PRO A 37 9.48 12.36 5.94
CA PRO A 37 9.06 13.45 6.81
C PRO A 37 8.93 12.96 8.26
N SER A 38 9.20 13.83 9.23
CA SER A 38 8.94 13.47 10.62
C SER A 38 7.44 13.24 10.84
N VAL A 39 7.10 12.43 11.84
CA VAL A 39 5.71 12.17 12.20
C VAL A 39 4.97 13.49 12.42
N ARG A 40 5.58 14.42 13.13
CA ARG A 40 4.98 15.71 13.44
C ARG A 40 4.74 16.55 12.18
N ASN A 41 5.72 16.62 11.29
CA ASN A 41 5.58 17.38 10.05
C ASN A 41 4.51 16.78 9.15
N LEU A 42 4.49 15.46 9.01
CA LEU A 42 3.49 14.81 8.18
C LEU A 42 2.07 15.00 8.76
N ALA A 43 1.93 14.88 10.08
CA ALA A 43 0.66 15.12 10.75
C ALA A 43 0.16 16.55 10.50
N ASN A 44 1.05 17.54 10.61
CA ASN A 44 0.71 18.93 10.33
C ASN A 44 0.32 19.14 8.87
N ASP A 45 1.07 18.57 7.94
CA ASP A 45 0.79 18.72 6.51
C ASP A 45 -0.53 18.09 6.11
N LEU A 46 -0.86 16.95 6.68
CA LEU A 46 -2.11 16.23 6.38
C LEU A 46 -3.28 16.68 7.25
N LYS A 47 -3.03 17.52 8.25
CA LYS A 47 -4.04 17.99 9.21
C LYS A 47 -4.73 16.84 9.94
N ILE A 48 -3.95 15.88 10.39
CA ILE A 48 -4.41 14.74 11.18
C ILE A 48 -3.58 14.60 12.45
N SER A 49 -4.03 13.74 13.37
CA SER A 49 -3.39 13.62 14.67
C SER A 49 -1.99 13.01 14.56
N PHE A 50 -1.12 13.46 15.46
CA PHE A 50 0.22 12.89 15.61
C PHE A 50 0.18 11.36 15.83
N LEU A 51 -0.74 10.91 16.69
CA LEU A 51 -0.85 9.49 17.02
C LEU A 51 -1.26 8.62 15.83
N THR A 52 -2.09 9.15 14.93
CA THR A 52 -2.50 8.45 13.73
C THR A 52 -1.31 8.22 12.80
N VAL A 53 -0.51 9.26 12.57
CA VAL A 53 0.70 9.16 11.74
C VAL A 53 1.73 8.26 12.41
N LYS A 54 1.91 8.41 13.73
CA LYS A 54 2.83 7.58 14.49
C LYS A 54 2.49 6.10 14.36
N LYS A 55 1.21 5.75 14.44
CA LYS A 55 0.76 4.37 14.29
C LYS A 55 1.14 3.82 12.91
N ALA A 56 0.95 4.61 11.85
CA ALA A 56 1.36 4.20 10.51
C ALA A 56 2.87 3.94 10.43
N TYR A 57 3.68 4.83 10.98
CA TYR A 57 5.14 4.68 10.98
C TYR A 57 5.58 3.48 11.81
N ASP A 58 4.99 3.28 12.98
CA ASP A 58 5.32 2.13 13.84
C ASP A 58 5.04 0.81 13.12
N GLU A 59 3.92 0.72 12.40
CA GLU A 59 3.60 -0.49 11.64
C GLU A 59 4.52 -0.69 10.44
N LEU A 60 4.86 0.39 9.73
CA LEU A 60 5.82 0.31 8.62
C LEU A 60 7.19 -0.16 9.11
N GLU A 61 7.62 0.30 10.28
CA GLU A 61 8.87 -0.16 10.88
C GLU A 61 8.80 -1.63 11.28
N ALA A 62 7.71 -2.03 11.93
CA ALA A 62 7.50 -3.42 12.31
C ALA A 62 7.49 -4.37 11.10
N GLU A 63 6.98 -3.92 9.97
CA GLU A 63 6.94 -4.70 8.73
C GLU A 63 8.24 -4.60 7.93
N GLY A 64 9.20 -3.81 8.36
CA GLY A 64 10.52 -3.71 7.74
C GLY A 64 10.62 -2.75 6.55
N PHE A 65 9.63 -1.89 6.34
CA PHE A 65 9.66 -0.92 5.25
C PHE A 65 10.47 0.32 5.58
N ILE A 66 10.49 0.71 6.83
CA ILE A 66 11.27 1.86 7.30
C ILE A 66 12.06 1.49 8.54
N LYS A 67 13.07 2.30 8.83
CA LYS A 67 13.87 2.18 10.05
C LYS A 67 13.97 3.55 10.70
N THR A 68 13.90 3.59 12.03
CA THR A 68 14.10 4.82 12.80
C THR A 68 15.49 4.83 13.36
N VAL A 69 16.20 5.93 13.15
CA VAL A 69 17.52 6.17 13.71
C VAL A 69 17.38 7.26 14.74
N GLN A 70 17.61 6.92 15.99
CA GLN A 70 17.43 7.86 17.10
C GLN A 70 18.25 9.13 16.89
N GLY A 71 17.59 10.28 17.05
CA GLY A 71 18.22 11.58 16.84
C GLY A 71 18.37 12.02 15.39
N LYS A 72 18.04 11.16 14.43
CA LYS A 72 18.20 11.48 12.99
C LYS A 72 16.88 11.42 12.22
N GLY A 73 15.97 10.51 12.55
CA GLY A 73 14.67 10.39 11.91
C GLY A 73 14.39 9.01 11.36
N SER A 74 13.37 8.94 10.49
CA SER A 74 12.95 7.71 9.85
C SER A 74 13.41 7.68 8.40
N PHE A 75 13.86 6.51 7.96
CA PHE A 75 14.44 6.31 6.63
C PHE A 75 13.83 5.06 5.98
N VAL A 76 13.79 5.08 4.67
CA VAL A 76 13.37 3.90 3.90
C VAL A 76 14.40 2.79 4.10
N ALA A 77 13.95 1.63 4.56
CA ALA A 77 14.82 0.47 4.76
C ALA A 77 15.14 -0.22 3.43
N PRO A 78 16.22 -1.02 3.37
CA PRO A 78 16.50 -1.82 2.18
C PRO A 78 15.33 -2.75 1.87
N LYS A 79 14.95 -2.87 0.58
CA LYS A 79 13.82 -3.67 0.15
C LYS A 79 14.12 -5.16 0.23
N ASN A 80 13.16 -5.91 0.77
CA ASN A 80 13.12 -7.36 0.58
C ASN A 80 12.08 -7.66 -0.50
N LEU A 81 12.53 -7.89 -1.72
CA LEU A 81 11.65 -8.09 -2.88
C LEU A 81 10.75 -9.32 -2.74
N GLU A 82 11.22 -10.36 -2.06
CA GLU A 82 10.42 -11.57 -1.85
C GLU A 82 9.24 -11.31 -0.92
N ILE A 83 9.47 -10.59 0.18
CA ILE A 83 8.41 -10.24 1.13
C ILE A 83 7.39 -9.33 0.45
N ILE A 84 7.86 -8.35 -0.33
CA ILE A 84 6.98 -7.45 -1.08
C ILE A 84 6.10 -8.24 -2.04
N LYS A 85 6.68 -9.18 -2.78
CA LYS A 85 5.95 -10.03 -3.72
C LYS A 85 4.90 -10.87 -3.01
N GLU A 86 5.23 -11.45 -1.86
CA GLU A 86 4.26 -12.23 -1.07
C GLU A 86 3.07 -11.38 -0.63
N GLU A 87 3.32 -10.17 -0.13
CA GLU A 87 2.23 -9.27 0.27
C GLU A 87 1.34 -8.91 -0.91
N LYS A 88 1.93 -8.59 -2.05
CA LYS A 88 1.17 -8.24 -3.25
C LYS A 88 0.41 -9.44 -3.82
N LEU A 89 0.95 -10.63 -3.71
CA LEU A 89 0.22 -11.84 -4.10
C LEU A 89 -1.01 -12.07 -3.24
N LYS A 90 -0.94 -11.79 -1.95
CA LYS A 90 -2.13 -11.87 -1.07
C LYS A 90 -3.21 -10.88 -1.50
N GLU A 91 -2.81 -9.65 -1.83
CA GLU A 91 -3.73 -8.64 -2.34
C GLU A 91 -4.39 -9.09 -3.64
N VAL A 92 -3.59 -9.65 -4.56
CA VAL A 92 -4.10 -10.22 -5.81
C VAL A 92 -5.09 -11.35 -5.54
N GLN A 93 -4.75 -12.25 -4.61
CA GLN A 93 -5.62 -13.36 -4.25
C GLN A 93 -6.98 -12.86 -3.75
N ASP A 94 -6.99 -11.85 -2.89
CA ASP A 94 -8.23 -11.27 -2.38
C ASP A 94 -9.11 -10.72 -3.51
N HIS A 95 -8.51 -10.07 -4.49
CA HIS A 95 -9.24 -9.57 -5.66
C HIS A 95 -9.77 -10.71 -6.53
N ILE A 96 -8.99 -11.76 -6.71
CA ILE A 96 -9.43 -12.94 -7.46
C ILE A 96 -10.62 -13.62 -6.77
N GLU A 97 -10.61 -13.71 -5.44
CA GLU A 97 -11.74 -14.25 -4.69
C GLU A 97 -13.00 -13.42 -4.91
N LYS A 98 -12.87 -12.09 -4.96
CA LYS A 98 -13.99 -11.21 -5.30
C LYS A 98 -14.50 -11.46 -6.71
N ILE A 99 -13.61 -11.64 -7.66
CA ILE A 99 -13.96 -11.99 -9.05
C ILE A 99 -14.75 -13.30 -9.08
N TYR A 100 -14.26 -14.31 -8.35
CA TYR A 100 -14.92 -15.60 -8.26
C TYR A 100 -16.35 -15.47 -7.72
N ASN A 101 -16.53 -14.71 -6.63
CA ASN A 101 -17.83 -14.50 -6.02
C ASN A 101 -18.80 -13.79 -6.96
N ILE A 102 -18.33 -12.75 -7.66
CA ILE A 102 -19.13 -12.03 -8.66
C ILE A 102 -19.54 -12.97 -9.79
N SER A 103 -18.61 -13.79 -10.29
CA SER A 103 -18.89 -14.70 -11.39
C SER A 103 -19.93 -15.75 -11.02
N LYS A 104 -19.94 -16.23 -9.79
CA LYS A 104 -20.96 -17.17 -9.30
C LYS A 104 -22.34 -16.53 -9.27
N ILE A 105 -22.43 -15.31 -8.76
CA ILE A 105 -23.70 -14.59 -8.65
C ILE A 105 -24.28 -14.27 -10.03
N ALA A 106 -23.45 -13.81 -10.95
CA ALA A 106 -23.87 -13.37 -12.28
C ALA A 106 -23.79 -14.46 -13.34
N ASN A 107 -23.40 -15.68 -12.96
CA ASN A 107 -23.27 -16.82 -13.88
C ASN A 107 -22.30 -16.53 -15.04
N ILE A 108 -21.17 -15.90 -14.71
CA ILE A 108 -20.11 -15.64 -15.67
C ILE A 108 -19.16 -16.86 -15.66
N SER A 109 -18.81 -17.36 -16.84
CA SER A 109 -17.98 -18.57 -16.94
C SER A 109 -16.50 -18.27 -16.68
N GLU A 110 -15.76 -19.30 -16.31
CA GLU A 110 -14.32 -19.23 -16.14
C GLU A 110 -13.65 -18.77 -17.44
N ASP A 111 -14.10 -19.24 -18.58
CA ASP A 111 -13.52 -18.86 -19.87
C ASP A 111 -13.73 -17.37 -20.17
N GLU A 112 -14.90 -16.82 -19.83
CA GLU A 112 -15.15 -15.39 -19.97
C GLU A 112 -14.21 -14.56 -19.09
N ILE A 113 -13.95 -15.02 -17.86
CA ILE A 113 -13.01 -14.35 -16.96
C ILE A 113 -11.58 -14.41 -17.52
N LYS A 114 -11.16 -15.58 -17.99
CA LYS A 114 -9.82 -15.76 -18.58
C LYS A 114 -9.63 -14.88 -19.82
N GLU A 115 -10.66 -14.74 -20.64
CA GLU A 115 -10.61 -13.86 -21.80
C GLU A 115 -10.40 -12.40 -21.38
N LEU A 116 -11.12 -11.93 -20.37
CA LEU A 116 -10.93 -10.58 -19.83
C LEU A 116 -9.50 -10.35 -19.32
N PHE A 117 -8.94 -11.31 -18.59
CA PHE A 117 -7.54 -11.24 -18.14
C PHE A 117 -6.59 -11.11 -19.33
N ASN A 118 -6.77 -11.95 -20.35
CA ASN A 118 -5.94 -11.89 -21.53
C ASN A 118 -5.99 -10.53 -22.23
N MET A 119 -7.18 -9.95 -22.34
CA MET A 119 -7.37 -8.63 -22.96
C MET A 119 -6.66 -7.55 -22.14
N ILE A 120 -6.78 -7.59 -20.82
CA ILE A 120 -6.13 -6.63 -19.93
C ILE A 120 -4.60 -6.74 -20.04
N PHE A 121 -4.06 -7.95 -20.01
CA PHE A 121 -2.61 -8.16 -20.13
C PHE A 121 -2.06 -7.73 -21.49
N LYS A 122 -2.87 -7.81 -22.55
CA LYS A 122 -2.50 -7.33 -23.88
C LYS A 122 -2.71 -5.83 -24.08
N GLY A 123 -3.33 -5.16 -23.10
CA GLY A 123 -3.62 -3.73 -23.22
C GLY A 123 -4.76 -3.39 -24.19
N GLU A 124 -5.68 -4.32 -24.42
CA GLU A 124 -6.80 -4.13 -25.36
C GLU A 124 -8.02 -3.45 -24.72
N ILE A 125 -8.05 -3.36 -23.40
CA ILE A 125 -9.10 -2.68 -22.64
C ILE A 125 -8.55 -1.93 -21.46
#